data_d986f74f5fa1820038982afa3c72b0d1
#
_entry.id   d986f74f5fa1820038982afa3c72b0d1
#
_cell.length_a   1.000
_cell.length_b   1.000
_cell.length_c   1.000
_cell.angle_alpha   90.00
_cell.angle_beta   90.00
_cell.angle_gamma   90.00
#
_symmetry.space_group_name_H-M   'P 1'
#
loop_
_entity.id
_entity.type
_entity.pdbx_description
1 polymer ?
#
loop_
_entity_poly.entity_id
_entity_poly.type
_entity_poly.pdbx_seq_one_letter_code
_entity_poly.pdbx_strand_id
1 'polypeptide(L)'
;AAQSGVGIHHPSGDYMKISTFNKVARTSTWYGIDNIKGAPNAHWNVVFEQTANGHAVTEGGSSGSPLFNQNKQIVGTLSGGSSSCEKPNGANTYGKLYYHWDQYPNKDNTSRMDIYLDPNHTGKTQLAGRYATAPKAMPTDLTSVYQNGEVLLKWKAPVSASEKPEQYNVYRNNILIGRTFSTSYIDKEPETGIQSYSVSASYTDNKESAVATTSIYVYELKIPTDVTTSTDGKNILV
;
A
#
# COMPACT_ATOMS: atom_id res chain seq x y z
N ALA A 1 -23.49 14.91 10.28
CA ALA A 1 -23.08 13.53 10.53
C ALA A 1 -22.93 12.80 9.20
N ALA A 2 -22.00 11.84 9.12
CA ALA A 2 -21.88 10.96 7.96
C ALA A 2 -23.14 10.08 7.85
N GLN A 3 -23.69 10.01 6.64
CA GLN A 3 -24.88 9.18 6.36
C GLN A 3 -24.50 7.72 6.12
N SER A 4 -23.34 7.51 5.53
CA SER A 4 -22.73 6.23 5.24
C SER A 4 -21.23 6.39 5.09
N GLY A 5 -20.50 5.30 4.98
CA GLY A 5 -19.06 5.37 4.73
C GLY A 5 -18.34 4.06 5.03
N VAL A 6 -17.01 4.18 5.21
CA VAL A 6 -16.15 3.03 5.45
C VAL A 6 -15.09 3.34 6.52
N GLY A 7 -14.71 2.32 7.28
CA GLY A 7 -13.47 2.28 8.05
C GLY A 7 -12.43 1.42 7.30
N ILE A 8 -11.19 1.87 7.27
CA ILE A 8 -10.08 1.11 6.70
C ILE A 8 -9.07 0.86 7.81
N HIS A 9 -8.80 -0.39 8.15
CA HIS A 9 -8.05 -0.73 9.36
C HIS A 9 -7.31 -2.08 9.24
N HIS A 10 -6.44 -2.35 10.21
CA HIS A 10 -5.68 -3.60 10.35
C HIS A 10 -6.03 -4.29 11.68
N PRO A 11 -7.07 -5.15 11.72
CA PRO A 11 -7.45 -5.87 12.93
C PRO A 11 -6.39 -6.93 13.25
N SER A 12 -5.98 -7.00 14.52
CA SER A 12 -5.08 -8.03 15.08
C SER A 12 -3.76 -8.21 14.32
N GLY A 13 -3.29 -7.18 13.60
CA GLY A 13 -2.08 -7.28 12.77
C GLY A 13 -2.26 -8.09 11.47
N ASP A 14 -3.48 -8.46 11.13
CA ASP A 14 -3.85 -9.17 9.90
C ASP A 14 -3.91 -8.20 8.70
N TYR A 15 -4.28 -8.72 7.54
CA TYR A 15 -4.46 -7.94 6.31
C TYR A 15 -5.40 -6.75 6.51
N MET A 16 -5.18 -5.70 5.75
CA MET A 16 -6.05 -4.53 5.73
C MET A 16 -7.50 -4.93 5.42
N LYS A 17 -8.44 -4.46 6.23
CA LYS A 17 -9.89 -4.70 6.09
C LYS A 17 -10.61 -3.39 5.79
N ILE A 18 -11.73 -3.52 5.08
CA ILE A 18 -12.67 -2.44 4.84
C ILE A 18 -13.98 -2.81 5.49
N SER A 19 -14.44 -1.99 6.42
CA SER A 19 -15.74 -2.13 7.12
C SER A 19 -16.69 -1.05 6.64
N THR A 20 -17.88 -1.42 6.23
CA THR A 20 -18.86 -0.49 5.65
C THR A 20 -20.02 -0.23 6.63
N PHE A 21 -20.45 1.01 6.72
CA PHE A 21 -21.69 1.39 7.41
C PHE A 21 -22.60 2.17 6.46
N ASN A 22 -23.91 1.94 6.55
CA ASN A 22 -24.93 2.57 5.71
C ASN A 22 -26.04 3.26 6.56
N LYS A 23 -25.84 3.35 7.86
CA LYS A 23 -26.70 4.10 8.80
C LYS A 23 -25.97 5.34 9.31
N VAL A 24 -26.72 6.40 9.54
CA VAL A 24 -26.17 7.66 10.03
C VAL A 24 -25.29 7.46 11.27
N ALA A 25 -24.07 7.95 11.21
CA ALA A 25 -23.18 7.97 12.36
C ALA A 25 -23.79 8.82 13.49
N ARG A 26 -23.92 8.23 14.67
CA ARG A 26 -24.54 8.88 15.83
C ARG A 26 -23.50 9.54 16.71
N THR A 27 -23.82 10.70 17.23
CA THR A 27 -22.99 11.34 18.26
C THR A 27 -22.95 10.48 19.52
N SER A 28 -21.78 10.31 20.11
CA SER A 28 -21.54 9.44 21.24
C SER A 28 -20.42 9.99 22.13
N THR A 29 -20.29 9.40 23.31
CA THR A 29 -19.15 9.58 24.21
C THR A 29 -18.42 8.24 24.29
N TRP A 30 -17.10 8.26 24.24
CA TRP A 30 -16.26 7.08 24.44
C TRP A 30 -16.24 6.68 25.93
N TYR A 31 -16.38 5.39 26.17
CA TYR A 31 -16.15 4.79 27.48
C TYR A 31 -15.15 3.66 27.26
N GLY A 32 -13.91 3.92 27.65
CA GLY A 32 -12.82 2.96 27.54
C GLY A 32 -12.75 2.00 28.71
N ILE A 33 -11.70 1.20 28.73
CA ILE A 33 -11.33 0.32 29.85
C ILE A 33 -10.90 1.22 31.04
N ASP A 34 -10.98 0.69 32.26
CA ASP A 34 -10.52 1.35 33.49
C ASP A 34 -11.18 2.72 33.78
N ASN A 35 -12.47 2.84 33.47
CA ASN A 35 -13.24 4.09 33.67
C ASN A 35 -12.71 5.32 32.90
N ILE A 36 -11.87 5.12 31.92
CA ILE A 36 -11.45 6.20 31.04
C ILE A 36 -12.66 6.69 30.25
N LYS A 37 -13.03 7.94 30.46
CA LYS A 37 -14.15 8.57 29.77
C LYS A 37 -13.63 9.67 28.84
N GLY A 38 -14.00 9.54 27.56
CA GLY A 38 -13.77 10.60 26.58
C GLY A 38 -14.62 11.84 26.84
N ALA A 39 -14.29 12.94 26.18
CA ALA A 39 -15.09 14.15 26.25
C ALA A 39 -16.53 13.90 25.78
N PRO A 40 -17.53 14.52 26.40
CA PRO A 40 -18.94 14.35 26.04
C PRO A 40 -19.17 14.69 24.57
N ASN A 41 -19.91 13.81 23.88
CA ASN A 41 -20.30 14.01 22.49
C ASN A 41 -19.13 14.17 21.47
N ALA A 42 -17.91 13.83 21.86
CA ALA A 42 -16.71 13.96 21.03
C ALA A 42 -16.49 12.81 20.05
N HIS A 43 -17.41 11.85 20.00
CA HIS A 43 -17.25 10.65 19.18
C HIS A 43 -18.44 10.41 18.24
N TRP A 44 -18.15 9.69 17.15
CA TRP A 44 -19.12 9.02 16.31
C TRP A 44 -19.29 7.57 16.76
N ASN A 45 -20.52 7.08 16.77
CA ASN A 45 -20.84 5.68 16.94
C ASN A 45 -21.38 5.14 15.61
N VAL A 46 -20.76 4.08 15.10
CA VAL A 46 -21.18 3.39 13.88
C VAL A 46 -21.27 1.89 14.13
N VAL A 47 -22.19 1.25 13.41
CA VAL A 47 -22.30 -0.21 13.34
C VAL A 47 -21.98 -0.60 11.91
N PHE A 48 -21.05 -1.51 11.74
CA PHE A 48 -20.71 -2.02 10.41
C PHE A 48 -21.73 -3.05 9.96
N GLU A 49 -21.86 -3.21 8.66
CA GLU A 49 -22.86 -4.05 8.05
C GLU A 49 -22.25 -5.16 7.21
N GLN A 50 -23.01 -6.21 7.01
CA GLN A 50 -22.66 -7.29 6.10
C GLN A 50 -22.63 -6.76 4.67
N THR A 51 -21.59 -7.10 3.93
CA THR A 51 -21.44 -6.84 2.50
C THR A 51 -21.22 -8.15 1.74
N ALA A 52 -21.18 -8.09 0.41
CA ALA A 52 -20.79 -9.24 -0.41
C ALA A 52 -19.40 -9.80 -0.06
N ASN A 53 -18.53 -8.96 0.52
CA ASN A 53 -17.17 -9.33 0.93
C ASN A 53 -17.07 -9.76 2.41
N GLY A 54 -18.18 -9.97 3.09
CA GLY A 54 -18.25 -10.36 4.48
C GLY A 54 -18.66 -9.23 5.42
N HIS A 55 -18.60 -9.50 6.72
CA HIS A 55 -18.93 -8.58 7.81
C HIS A 55 -17.63 -8.29 8.60
N ALA A 56 -16.97 -7.21 8.27
CA ALA A 56 -15.75 -6.85 8.95
C ALA A 56 -16.02 -6.19 10.31
N VAL A 57 -15.13 -6.46 11.28
CA VAL A 57 -15.18 -5.96 12.65
C VAL A 57 -13.86 -5.30 13.00
N THR A 58 -13.86 -4.41 14.00
CA THR A 58 -12.62 -3.85 14.53
C THR A 58 -12.12 -4.68 15.71
N GLU A 59 -10.82 -4.83 15.81
CA GLU A 59 -10.13 -5.54 16.87
C GLU A 59 -8.92 -4.75 17.35
N GLY A 60 -8.16 -5.25 18.33
CA GLY A 60 -6.88 -4.66 18.72
C GLY A 60 -5.99 -4.46 17.49
N GLY A 61 -5.28 -3.34 17.40
CA GLY A 61 -4.52 -2.94 16.20
C GLY A 61 -5.30 -2.05 15.22
N SER A 62 -6.64 -2.07 15.23
CA SER A 62 -7.45 -1.14 14.43
C SER A 62 -7.51 0.29 15.00
N SER A 63 -7.01 0.51 16.22
CA SER A 63 -7.01 1.82 16.90
C SER A 63 -6.33 2.90 16.06
N GLY A 64 -6.90 4.10 16.04
CA GLY A 64 -6.41 5.23 15.24
C GLY A 64 -6.79 5.18 13.76
N SER A 65 -7.39 4.10 13.28
CA SER A 65 -7.80 3.96 11.88
C SER A 65 -8.86 4.99 11.46
N PRO A 66 -8.83 5.48 10.21
CA PRO A 66 -9.73 6.51 9.74
C PRO A 66 -11.15 6.00 9.47
N LEU A 67 -12.14 6.86 9.77
CA LEU A 67 -13.52 6.72 9.31
C LEU A 67 -13.75 7.70 8.16
N PHE A 68 -14.17 7.19 7.02
CA PHE A 68 -14.56 7.99 5.84
C PHE A 68 -16.06 8.11 5.74
N ASN A 69 -16.54 9.28 5.35
CA ASN A 69 -17.93 9.51 5.01
C ASN A 69 -18.25 9.13 3.54
N GLN A 70 -19.51 9.31 3.12
CA GLN A 70 -19.97 9.07 1.75
C GLN A 70 -19.26 9.93 0.69
N ASN A 71 -18.63 11.02 1.09
CA ASN A 71 -17.86 11.93 0.23
C ASN A 71 -16.36 11.59 0.24
N LYS A 72 -15.97 10.43 0.80
CA LYS A 72 -14.58 9.98 0.94
C LYS A 72 -13.70 10.92 1.79
N GLN A 73 -14.31 11.67 2.70
CA GLN A 73 -13.60 12.55 3.62
C GLN A 73 -13.42 11.86 4.97
N ILE A 74 -12.25 12.01 5.59
CA ILE A 74 -12.00 11.52 6.94
C ILE A 74 -12.80 12.36 7.92
N VAL A 75 -13.61 11.70 8.76
CA VAL A 75 -14.48 12.34 9.75
C VAL A 75 -14.19 11.92 11.18
N GLY A 76 -13.30 10.95 11.37
CA GLY A 76 -12.91 10.49 12.71
C GLY A 76 -11.81 9.44 12.68
N THR A 77 -11.30 9.11 13.87
CA THR A 77 -10.30 8.08 14.12
C THR A 77 -10.78 7.10 15.19
N LEU A 78 -10.51 5.79 15.02
CA LEU A 78 -11.03 4.76 15.90
C LEU A 78 -10.43 4.85 17.31
N SER A 79 -11.29 4.98 18.31
CA SER A 79 -10.94 4.83 19.73
C SER A 79 -11.12 3.39 20.22
N GLY A 80 -12.11 2.69 19.70
CA GLY A 80 -12.40 1.30 20.01
C GLY A 80 -13.84 0.93 19.72
N GLY A 81 -14.24 -0.28 20.12
CA GLY A 81 -15.58 -0.76 19.83
C GLY A 81 -15.95 -2.00 20.63
N SER A 82 -17.16 -2.46 20.43
CA SER A 82 -17.71 -3.72 20.96
C SER A 82 -18.04 -4.72 19.85
N SER A 83 -17.64 -4.45 18.61
CA SER A 83 -17.76 -5.46 17.55
C SER A 83 -16.68 -6.54 17.72
N SER A 84 -17.04 -7.77 17.40
CA SER A 84 -16.15 -8.94 17.35
C SER A 84 -16.69 -9.92 16.32
N CYS A 85 -15.95 -10.96 15.99
CA CYS A 85 -16.44 -12.02 15.10
C CYS A 85 -17.72 -12.67 15.63
N GLU A 86 -17.87 -12.80 16.95
CA GLU A 86 -19.08 -13.34 17.61
C GLU A 86 -20.20 -12.32 17.71
N LYS A 87 -19.85 -11.03 17.70
CA LYS A 87 -20.79 -9.90 17.81
C LYS A 87 -20.51 -8.86 16.71
N PRO A 88 -20.73 -9.21 15.45
CA PRO A 88 -20.35 -8.32 14.34
C PRO A 88 -21.14 -7.01 14.31
N ASN A 89 -22.37 -7.00 14.84
CA ASN A 89 -23.22 -5.80 14.96
C ASN A 89 -22.87 -4.92 16.17
N GLY A 90 -21.74 -5.15 16.83
CA GLY A 90 -21.27 -4.30 17.91
C GLY A 90 -20.95 -2.89 17.42
N ALA A 91 -21.11 -1.92 18.32
CA ALA A 91 -20.82 -0.53 18.02
C ALA A 91 -19.31 -0.27 17.94
N ASN A 92 -18.90 0.60 17.03
CA ASN A 92 -17.53 1.08 16.89
C ASN A 92 -17.52 2.60 17.08
N THR A 93 -16.61 3.09 17.90
CA THR A 93 -16.60 4.48 18.37
C THR A 93 -15.35 5.18 17.84
N TYR A 94 -15.58 6.26 17.07
CA TYR A 94 -14.54 7.04 16.41
C TYR A 94 -14.49 8.46 16.97
N GLY A 95 -13.35 8.91 17.46
CA GLY A 95 -13.14 10.31 17.85
C GLY A 95 -13.41 11.22 16.66
N LYS A 96 -14.24 12.25 16.86
CA LYS A 96 -14.60 13.20 15.81
C LYS A 96 -13.41 14.03 15.38
N LEU A 97 -13.11 14.11 14.08
CA LEU A 97 -12.07 15.01 13.57
C LEU A 97 -12.34 16.46 13.98
N TYR A 98 -13.60 16.89 13.99
CA TYR A 98 -14.03 18.18 14.50
C TYR A 98 -13.53 18.45 15.94
N TYR A 99 -13.60 17.42 16.81
CA TYR A 99 -13.15 17.60 18.20
C TYR A 99 -11.63 17.68 18.28
N HIS A 100 -10.93 16.90 17.51
CA HIS A 100 -9.46 16.91 17.41
C HIS A 100 -8.93 18.20 16.77
N TRP A 101 -9.78 18.93 16.06
CA TRP A 101 -9.38 20.13 15.34
C TRP A 101 -8.87 21.20 16.32
N ASP A 102 -9.73 21.68 17.22
CA ASP A 102 -9.41 22.75 18.16
C ASP A 102 -10.21 22.70 19.48
N GLN A 103 -10.96 21.63 19.73
CA GLN A 103 -11.92 21.54 20.83
C GLN A 103 -11.35 20.96 22.13
N TYR A 104 -10.07 20.58 22.16
CA TYR A 104 -9.45 20.10 23.41
C TYR A 104 -9.39 21.21 24.46
N PRO A 105 -9.67 20.87 25.74
CA PRO A 105 -9.70 21.87 26.80
C PRO A 105 -8.41 22.64 26.99
N ASN A 106 -7.28 21.97 26.85
CA ASN A 106 -5.95 22.56 27.10
C ASN A 106 -5.48 23.47 25.98
N LYS A 107 -6.02 23.34 24.78
CA LYS A 107 -5.70 24.15 23.58
C LYS A 107 -4.20 24.42 23.37
N ASP A 108 -3.35 23.55 23.87
CA ASP A 108 -1.93 23.60 23.58
C ASP A 108 -1.64 23.11 22.15
N ASN A 109 -0.49 23.48 21.62
CA ASN A 109 -0.12 23.15 20.25
C ASN A 109 0.11 21.64 20.03
N THR A 110 0.19 20.83 21.07
CA THR A 110 0.38 19.38 20.97
C THR A 110 -0.93 18.63 20.85
N SER A 111 -2.05 19.27 21.20
CA SER A 111 -3.37 18.66 21.23
C SER A 111 -4.33 19.17 20.14
N ARG A 112 -3.87 20.03 19.24
CA ARG A 112 -4.68 20.67 18.19
C ARG A 112 -4.20 20.23 16.80
N MET A 113 -5.13 19.89 15.94
CA MET A 113 -4.83 19.54 14.54
C MET A 113 -4.83 20.75 13.61
N ASP A 114 -5.59 21.77 13.91
CA ASP A 114 -5.74 22.97 13.07
C ASP A 114 -4.42 23.66 12.76
N ILE A 115 -3.53 23.79 13.74
CA ILE A 115 -2.21 24.43 13.55
C ILE A 115 -1.30 23.70 12.56
N TYR A 116 -1.51 22.39 12.37
CA TYR A 116 -0.74 21.56 11.42
C TYR A 116 -1.44 21.41 10.08
N LEU A 117 -2.78 21.31 10.08
CA LEU A 117 -3.55 21.03 8.86
C LEU A 117 -4.11 22.30 8.19
N ASP A 118 -4.21 23.42 8.94
CA ASP A 118 -4.58 24.74 8.42
C ASP A 118 -3.68 25.83 9.03
N PRO A 119 -2.35 25.77 8.82
CA PRO A 119 -1.39 26.69 9.43
C PRO A 119 -1.61 28.15 9.03
N ASN A 120 -2.32 28.38 7.96
CA ASN A 120 -2.66 29.73 7.48
C ASN A 120 -4.02 30.23 7.99
N HIS A 121 -4.68 29.47 8.88
CA HIS A 121 -5.99 29.80 9.45
C HIS A 121 -7.03 30.21 8.38
N THR A 122 -7.13 29.41 7.33
CA THR A 122 -8.02 29.70 6.20
C THR A 122 -9.49 29.54 6.54
N GLY A 123 -9.80 28.92 7.68
CA GLY A 123 -11.15 28.65 8.16
C GLY A 123 -11.90 27.63 7.32
N LYS A 124 -11.20 26.86 6.49
CA LYS A 124 -11.81 25.80 5.67
C LYS A 124 -12.31 24.68 6.57
N THR A 125 -13.59 24.36 6.45
CA THR A 125 -14.23 23.25 7.17
C THR A 125 -14.12 21.92 6.44
N GLN A 126 -13.62 21.93 5.22
CA GLN A 126 -13.41 20.74 4.39
C GLN A 126 -12.16 20.91 3.53
N LEU A 127 -11.35 19.87 3.47
CA LEU A 127 -10.24 19.77 2.54
C LEU A 127 -10.51 18.61 1.59
N ALA A 128 -10.45 18.88 0.30
CA ALA A 128 -10.48 17.83 -0.71
C ALA A 128 -9.20 17.00 -0.58
N GLY A 129 -9.32 15.68 -0.70
CA GLY A 129 -8.16 14.82 -0.89
C GLY A 129 -7.42 15.27 -2.15
N ARG A 130 -6.10 15.34 -2.07
CA ARG A 130 -5.26 15.52 -3.25
C ARG A 130 -4.63 14.18 -3.57
N TYR A 131 -4.65 13.80 -4.82
CA TYR A 131 -3.64 12.85 -5.28
C TYR A 131 -2.30 13.53 -5.05
N ALA A 132 -1.39 12.88 -4.36
CA ALA A 132 -0.05 13.41 -4.10
C ALA A 132 0.71 13.76 -5.39
N THR A 133 0.31 13.25 -6.49
CA THR A 133 0.50 13.46 -7.93
C THR A 133 -0.22 12.29 -8.57
N ALA A 134 -0.84 12.45 -9.72
CA ALA A 134 -1.33 11.29 -10.47
C ALA A 134 -0.18 10.28 -10.54
N PRO A 135 -0.38 9.03 -10.10
CA PRO A 135 0.69 8.05 -10.14
C PRO A 135 1.19 7.98 -11.57
N LYS A 136 2.49 8.09 -11.75
CA LYS A 136 3.09 7.97 -13.08
C LYS A 136 2.79 6.58 -13.63
N ALA A 137 2.48 6.50 -14.92
CA ALA A 137 2.20 5.23 -15.58
C ALA A 137 3.44 4.33 -15.48
N MET A 138 3.24 3.07 -15.10
CA MET A 138 4.31 2.10 -14.87
C MET A 138 4.48 1.17 -16.07
N PRO A 139 5.67 0.57 -16.26
CA PRO A 139 5.86 -0.53 -17.20
C PRO A 139 4.93 -1.70 -16.90
N THR A 140 4.57 -2.47 -17.91
CA THR A 140 3.74 -3.67 -17.77
C THR A 140 4.41 -4.88 -18.42
N ASP A 141 3.89 -6.06 -18.14
CA ASP A 141 4.30 -7.32 -18.78
C ASP A 141 5.81 -7.58 -18.70
N LEU A 142 6.42 -7.27 -17.53
CA LEU A 142 7.83 -7.56 -17.30
C LEU A 142 8.04 -9.08 -17.29
N THR A 143 8.93 -9.53 -18.15
CA THR A 143 9.35 -10.92 -18.28
C THR A 143 10.85 -11.04 -18.08
N SER A 144 11.31 -12.20 -17.62
CA SER A 144 12.73 -12.53 -17.46
C SER A 144 13.03 -13.88 -18.12
N VAL A 145 14.16 -13.98 -18.81
CA VAL A 145 14.68 -15.23 -19.38
C VAL A 145 16.15 -15.35 -19.01
N TYR A 146 16.53 -16.47 -18.41
CA TYR A 146 17.94 -16.78 -18.14
C TYR A 146 18.49 -17.67 -19.26
N GLN A 147 19.55 -17.21 -19.89
CA GLN A 147 20.22 -17.93 -20.98
C GLN A 147 21.70 -17.53 -21.06
N ASN A 148 22.58 -18.49 -21.27
CA ASN A 148 24.03 -18.25 -21.46
C ASN A 148 24.70 -17.47 -20.33
N GLY A 149 24.24 -17.60 -19.08
CA GLY A 149 24.80 -16.88 -17.94
C GLY A 149 24.25 -15.46 -17.74
N GLU A 150 23.34 -15.02 -18.59
CA GLU A 150 22.75 -13.68 -18.55
C GLU A 150 21.22 -13.76 -18.32
N VAL A 151 20.65 -12.70 -17.71
CA VAL A 151 19.19 -12.54 -17.61
C VAL A 151 18.73 -11.43 -18.55
N LEU A 152 17.93 -11.81 -19.55
CA LEU A 152 17.26 -10.86 -20.44
C LEU A 152 15.91 -10.48 -19.86
N LEU A 153 15.72 -9.19 -19.61
CA LEU A 153 14.47 -8.56 -19.18
C LEU A 153 13.81 -7.88 -20.37
N LYS A 154 12.47 -8.03 -20.49
CA LYS A 154 11.64 -7.31 -21.47
C LYS A 154 10.34 -6.87 -20.80
N TRP A 155 9.84 -5.70 -21.20
CA TRP A 155 8.58 -5.15 -20.71
C TRP A 155 7.87 -4.35 -21.79
N LYS A 156 6.62 -3.98 -21.52
CA LYS A 156 5.90 -3.00 -22.34
C LYS A 156 6.04 -1.61 -21.75
N ALA A 157 6.19 -0.63 -22.61
CA ALA A 157 6.20 0.77 -22.20
C ALA A 157 4.86 1.14 -21.54
N PRO A 158 4.88 2.07 -20.56
CA PRO A 158 3.66 2.58 -19.98
C PRO A 158 2.72 3.17 -21.03
N VAL A 159 1.43 2.85 -20.92
CA VAL A 159 0.41 3.49 -21.76
C VAL A 159 -0.08 4.74 -21.03
N SER A 160 0.33 5.89 -21.51
CA SER A 160 -0.12 7.20 -21.03
C SER A 160 -0.43 8.10 -22.22
N ALA A 161 -1.57 8.78 -22.16
CA ALA A 161 -1.97 9.73 -23.19
C ALA A 161 -1.22 11.07 -23.10
N SER A 162 -0.64 11.39 -21.95
CA SER A 162 -0.09 12.72 -21.65
C SER A 162 1.43 12.77 -21.47
N GLU A 163 2.08 11.66 -21.12
CA GLU A 163 3.51 11.66 -20.79
C GLU A 163 4.20 10.38 -21.27
N LYS A 164 5.41 10.52 -21.79
CA LYS A 164 6.30 9.40 -22.12
C LYS A 164 7.42 9.34 -21.09
N PRO A 165 7.87 8.14 -20.67
CA PRO A 165 9.05 8.02 -19.83
C PRO A 165 10.31 8.48 -20.58
N GLU A 166 11.22 9.10 -19.85
CA GLU A 166 12.56 9.44 -20.37
C GLU A 166 13.44 8.22 -20.42
N GLN A 167 13.40 7.40 -19.36
CA GLN A 167 14.21 6.19 -19.22
C GLN A 167 13.54 5.20 -18.27
N TYR A 168 14.12 4.03 -18.15
CA TYR A 168 13.72 2.99 -17.20
C TYR A 168 14.85 2.72 -16.21
N ASN A 169 14.50 2.57 -14.94
CA ASN A 169 15.40 2.09 -13.90
C ASN A 169 15.16 0.59 -13.70
N VAL A 170 16.24 -0.19 -13.70
CA VAL A 170 16.21 -1.65 -13.54
C VAL A 170 16.86 -2.03 -12.23
N TYR A 171 16.16 -2.83 -11.44
CA TYR A 171 16.58 -3.27 -10.13
C TYR A 171 16.67 -4.79 -10.06
N ARG A 172 17.67 -5.30 -9.33
CA ARG A 172 17.77 -6.68 -8.89
C ARG A 172 17.79 -6.68 -7.37
N ASN A 173 16.88 -7.46 -6.75
CA ASN A 173 16.73 -7.56 -5.29
C ASN A 173 16.63 -6.18 -4.61
N ASN A 174 15.86 -5.26 -5.21
CA ASN A 174 15.68 -3.87 -4.82
C ASN A 174 16.94 -2.97 -4.95
N ILE A 175 18.04 -3.45 -5.54
CA ILE A 175 19.24 -2.67 -5.82
C ILE A 175 19.21 -2.22 -7.27
N LEU A 176 19.41 -0.93 -7.54
CA LEU A 176 19.51 -0.39 -8.90
C LEU A 176 20.74 -0.97 -9.58
N ILE A 177 20.55 -1.75 -10.66
CA ILE A 177 21.63 -2.36 -11.45
C ILE A 177 21.87 -1.65 -12.79
N GLY A 178 20.94 -0.82 -13.23
CA GLY A 178 21.12 -0.07 -14.47
C GLY A 178 19.95 0.80 -14.86
N ARG A 179 20.19 1.61 -15.91
CA ARG A 179 19.20 2.45 -16.57
C ARG A 179 19.24 2.23 -18.07
N THR A 180 18.08 2.32 -18.73
CA THR A 180 17.98 2.12 -20.17
C THR A 180 16.88 2.98 -20.78
N PHE A 181 17.02 3.37 -22.03
CA PHE A 181 15.99 4.01 -22.83
C PHE A 181 15.10 2.98 -23.58
N SER A 182 15.56 1.73 -23.62
CA SER A 182 14.87 0.62 -24.29
C SER A 182 13.88 -0.06 -23.35
N THR A 183 12.92 -0.82 -23.91
CA THR A 183 12.00 -1.69 -23.16
C THR A 183 12.59 -3.09 -22.91
N SER A 184 13.94 -3.16 -22.84
CA SER A 184 14.67 -4.37 -22.51
C SER A 184 15.98 -4.02 -21.81
N TYR A 185 16.51 -4.98 -21.06
CA TYR A 185 17.78 -4.87 -20.34
C TYR A 185 18.41 -6.25 -20.20
N ILE A 186 19.73 -6.33 -20.25
CA ILE A 186 20.47 -7.57 -20.01
C ILE A 186 21.30 -7.40 -18.76
N ASP A 187 21.03 -8.22 -17.76
CA ASP A 187 21.91 -8.40 -16.61
C ASP A 187 22.95 -9.47 -16.98
N LYS A 188 24.19 -9.04 -17.12
CA LYS A 188 25.29 -9.90 -17.60
C LYS A 188 25.93 -10.73 -16.49
N GLU A 189 25.74 -10.31 -15.25
CA GLU A 189 26.36 -10.94 -14.08
C GLU A 189 25.31 -11.16 -12.98
N PRO A 190 24.27 -11.95 -13.26
CA PRO A 190 23.28 -12.27 -12.24
C PRO A 190 23.90 -13.21 -11.20
N GLU A 191 23.57 -12.99 -9.93
CA GLU A 191 23.94 -13.91 -8.86
C GLU A 191 23.13 -15.22 -8.95
N THR A 192 23.71 -16.33 -8.50
CA THR A 192 23.02 -17.62 -8.46
C THR A 192 21.86 -17.60 -7.43
N GLY A 193 20.83 -18.41 -7.68
CA GLY A 193 19.65 -18.51 -6.84
C GLY A 193 18.45 -17.73 -7.38
N ILE A 194 17.45 -17.51 -6.55
CA ILE A 194 16.24 -16.76 -6.94
C ILE A 194 16.58 -15.27 -6.98
N GLN A 195 16.42 -14.66 -8.13
CA GLN A 195 16.61 -13.23 -8.34
C GLN A 195 15.25 -12.57 -8.59
N SER A 196 14.95 -11.49 -7.86
CA SER A 196 13.80 -10.64 -8.08
C SER A 196 14.22 -9.43 -8.91
N TYR A 197 13.59 -9.24 -10.06
CA TYR A 197 13.81 -8.07 -10.90
C TYR A 197 12.60 -7.15 -10.86
N SER A 198 12.87 -5.85 -10.89
CA SER A 198 11.84 -4.84 -11.01
C SER A 198 12.26 -3.70 -11.93
N VAL A 199 11.29 -3.11 -12.62
CA VAL A 199 11.50 -2.01 -13.56
C VAL A 199 10.50 -0.91 -13.30
N SER A 200 10.96 0.31 -13.14
CA SER A 200 10.16 1.53 -13.10
C SER A 200 10.43 2.42 -14.31
N ALA A 201 9.52 3.33 -14.57
CA ALA A 201 9.69 4.39 -15.56
C ALA A 201 10.03 5.71 -14.87
N SER A 202 11.06 6.43 -15.35
CA SER A 202 11.46 7.75 -14.90
C SER A 202 10.97 8.81 -15.90
N TYR A 203 10.50 9.94 -15.38
CA TYR A 203 9.87 11.02 -16.14
C TYR A 203 10.61 12.35 -15.98
N THR A 204 10.35 13.31 -16.90
CA THR A 204 11.02 14.63 -16.98
C THR A 204 10.95 15.47 -15.71
N ASP A 205 9.96 15.21 -14.85
CA ASP A 205 9.81 15.89 -13.56
C ASP A 205 10.58 15.21 -12.41
N ASN A 206 11.55 14.34 -12.75
CA ASN A 206 12.32 13.51 -11.82
C ASN A 206 11.47 12.58 -10.96
N LYS A 207 10.23 12.30 -11.38
CA LYS A 207 9.37 11.33 -10.71
C LYS A 207 9.50 9.96 -11.34
N GLU A 208 9.38 8.96 -10.50
CA GLU A 208 9.45 7.56 -10.83
C GLU A 208 8.09 6.90 -10.65
N SER A 209 7.73 5.98 -11.53
CA SER A 209 6.51 5.19 -11.42
C SER A 209 6.65 4.11 -10.36
N ALA A 210 5.54 3.45 -10.01
CA ALA A 210 5.60 2.13 -9.39
C ALA A 210 6.35 1.14 -10.29
N VAL A 211 6.79 0.02 -9.74
CA VAL A 211 7.58 -0.99 -10.44
C VAL A 211 6.72 -2.14 -10.98
N ALA A 212 7.03 -2.63 -12.18
CA ALA A 212 6.67 -3.98 -12.61
C ALA A 212 7.70 -4.96 -12.04
N THR A 213 7.27 -6.16 -11.66
CA THR A 213 8.13 -7.16 -11.00
C THR A 213 8.07 -8.52 -11.71
N THR A 214 9.19 -9.25 -11.67
CA THR A 214 9.29 -10.65 -12.06
C THR A 214 10.35 -11.34 -11.21
N SER A 215 10.38 -12.66 -11.21
CA SER A 215 11.45 -13.42 -10.56
C SER A 215 11.90 -14.58 -11.44
N ILE A 216 13.17 -14.96 -11.31
CA ILE A 216 13.76 -16.06 -12.05
C ILE A 216 14.80 -16.78 -11.20
N TYR A 217 14.94 -18.07 -11.41
CA TYR A 217 16.02 -18.84 -10.82
C TYR A 217 17.25 -18.84 -11.74
N VAL A 218 18.36 -18.36 -11.24
CA VAL A 218 19.69 -18.35 -11.91
C VAL A 218 20.48 -19.52 -11.37
N TYR A 219 20.93 -20.37 -12.27
CA TYR A 219 21.75 -21.54 -11.91
C TYR A 219 23.15 -21.43 -12.49
N GLU A 220 24.12 -21.99 -11.80
CA GLU A 220 25.50 -22.09 -12.29
C GLU A 220 25.57 -23.17 -13.36
N LEU A 221 26.07 -22.81 -14.53
CA LEU A 221 26.42 -23.79 -15.56
C LEU A 221 27.74 -24.43 -15.15
N LYS A 222 27.68 -25.61 -14.57
CA LYS A 222 28.88 -26.38 -14.25
C LYS A 222 29.52 -26.88 -15.56
N ILE A 223 30.78 -26.55 -15.72
CA ILE A 223 31.58 -27.14 -16.79
C ILE A 223 31.74 -28.62 -16.45
N PRO A 224 31.48 -29.56 -17.39
CA PRO A 224 31.77 -30.96 -17.16
C PRO A 224 33.23 -31.13 -16.77
N THR A 225 33.48 -31.80 -15.63
CA THR A 225 34.82 -32.21 -15.20
C THR A 225 35.01 -33.69 -15.53
N ASP A 226 36.26 -34.10 -15.66
CA ASP A 226 36.65 -35.51 -15.86
C ASP A 226 36.07 -36.13 -17.15
N VAL A 227 35.98 -35.32 -18.21
CA VAL A 227 35.62 -35.83 -19.52
C VAL A 227 36.76 -36.71 -20.03
N THR A 228 36.53 -37.99 -20.13
CA THR A 228 37.45 -38.95 -20.69
C THR A 228 36.92 -39.43 -22.04
N THR A 229 37.83 -39.62 -22.96
CA THR A 229 37.52 -40.22 -24.25
C THR A 229 38.10 -41.60 -24.34
N SER A 230 37.36 -42.53 -24.93
CA SER A 230 37.84 -43.86 -25.26
C SER A 230 37.47 -44.16 -26.70
N THR A 231 38.11 -45.18 -27.30
CA THR A 231 37.78 -45.60 -28.64
C THR A 231 37.54 -47.13 -28.67
N ASP A 232 36.54 -47.56 -29.40
CA ASP A 232 36.28 -48.98 -29.71
C ASP A 232 36.94 -49.42 -31.03
N GLY A 233 37.84 -48.62 -31.54
CA GLY A 233 38.51 -48.83 -32.82
C GLY A 233 37.75 -48.29 -34.05
N LYS A 234 36.52 -47.77 -33.85
CA LYS A 234 35.70 -47.19 -34.92
C LYS A 234 35.10 -45.82 -34.54
N ASN A 235 34.77 -45.65 -33.27
CA ASN A 235 34.11 -44.42 -32.73
C ASN A 235 34.91 -43.88 -31.56
N ILE A 236 34.82 -42.57 -31.37
CA ILE A 236 35.27 -41.90 -30.13
C ILE A 236 34.04 -41.86 -29.21
N LEU A 237 34.15 -42.41 -28.01
CA LEU A 237 33.17 -42.35 -26.93
C LEU A 237 33.57 -41.23 -25.96
N VAL A 238 32.62 -40.38 -25.59
CA VAL A 238 32.82 -39.26 -24.66
C VAL A 238 31.95 -39.49 -23.41
#